data_18d11a6cf583e0ea1797012f37fccee5
#
_entry.id   18d11a6cf583e0ea1797012f37fccee5
#
_cell.length_a   1.000
_cell.length_b   1.000
_cell.length_c   1.000
_cell.angle_alpha   90.00
_cell.angle_beta   90.00
_cell.angle_gamma   90.00
#
_symmetry.space_group_name_H-M   'P 1'
#
loop_
_entity.id
_entity.type
_entity.pdbx_description
1 polymer ?
#
loop_
_entity_poly.entity_id
_entity_poly.type
_entity_poly.pdbx_seq_one_letter_code
_entity_poly.pdbx_strand_id
1 'polypeptide(L)'
;LSTIMDDFTALDYYTWIYEAGGMECYKEMYGQYNMEYFPLVTNPSESGIRSVSPITSIEDMQHMKIRLGGVMAGKAAQKLGINITTVAASELYESLQRGVIDGGEFSGPKADDSLKLQEVAPYWCAPAWYQSAGVNGVMVNMDAWNELPEEYQVAFETAARLCCGEQLSRYIYNDMTVTNQMIDEQGITVTSLSEEDQQLIRQACLETYAEECEINPNFKMVYDSMQAYRATADNYRDWTGDYGFGFNREE
;
A
#
# COMPACT_ATOMS: atom_id res chain seq x y z
N LEU A 1 -7.32 -2.88 -6.82
CA LEU A 1 -7.73 -1.75 -5.98
C LEU A 1 -7.38 -1.92 -4.49
N SER A 2 -6.59 -2.92 -4.14
CA SER A 2 -6.09 -3.05 -2.76
C SER A 2 -5.09 -1.97 -2.38
N THR A 3 -4.51 -1.31 -3.37
CA THR A 3 -3.47 -0.30 -3.19
C THR A 3 -3.64 0.83 -4.21
N ILE A 4 -3.59 2.04 -3.76
CA ILE A 4 -3.46 3.24 -4.59
C ILE A 4 -2.20 3.96 -4.13
N MET A 5 -1.39 4.41 -5.07
CA MET A 5 -0.21 5.23 -4.83
C MET A 5 -0.67 6.66 -4.48
N ASP A 6 -1.37 6.82 -3.35
CA ASP A 6 -1.93 8.07 -2.91
C ASP A 6 -1.60 8.30 -1.43
N ASP A 7 -1.88 9.47 -0.91
CA ASP A 7 -1.62 9.87 0.48
C ASP A 7 -2.63 9.28 1.49
N PHE A 8 -3.40 8.27 1.07
CA PHE A 8 -4.29 7.53 1.97
C PHE A 8 -3.48 6.78 3.02
N THR A 9 -3.73 7.09 4.27
CA THR A 9 -3.25 6.28 5.38
C THR A 9 -4.14 5.04 5.58
N ALA A 10 -3.69 4.08 6.37
CA ALA A 10 -4.52 2.93 6.71
C ALA A 10 -5.82 3.34 7.44
N LEU A 11 -5.79 4.43 8.21
CA LEU A 11 -6.98 4.99 8.86
C LEU A 11 -7.94 5.61 7.84
N ASP A 12 -7.42 6.26 6.79
CA ASP A 12 -8.25 6.78 5.69
C ASP A 12 -8.96 5.65 4.97
N TYR A 13 -8.25 4.56 4.65
CA TYR A 13 -8.86 3.38 4.06
C TYR A 13 -9.95 2.80 4.96
N TYR A 14 -9.67 2.64 6.24
CA TYR A 14 -10.65 2.12 7.19
C TYR A 14 -11.89 3.00 7.26
N THR A 15 -11.71 4.32 7.33
CA THR A 15 -12.80 5.29 7.38
C THR A 15 -13.58 5.32 6.06
N TRP A 16 -12.89 5.38 4.93
CA TRP A 16 -13.53 5.34 3.60
C TRP A 16 -14.35 4.07 3.40
N ILE A 17 -13.79 2.91 3.76
CA ILE A 17 -14.46 1.61 3.62
C ILE A 17 -15.79 1.60 4.36
N TYR A 18 -15.79 1.96 5.63
CA TYR A 18 -16.94 1.73 6.49
C TYR A 18 -17.90 2.93 6.62
N GLU A 19 -17.48 4.14 6.27
CA GLU A 19 -18.26 5.36 6.51
C GLU A 19 -18.43 6.24 5.25
N ALA A 20 -17.69 5.97 4.17
CA ALA A 20 -17.65 6.88 3.03
C ALA A 20 -17.74 6.17 1.65
N GLY A 21 -18.47 5.09 1.55
CA GLY A 21 -18.83 4.46 0.29
C GLY A 21 -17.88 3.36 -0.21
N GLY A 22 -16.85 3.00 0.55
CA GLY A 22 -15.91 1.97 0.12
C GLY A 22 -16.54 0.58 0.06
N MET A 23 -17.41 0.20 1.02
CA MET A 23 -18.11 -1.08 0.98
C MET A 23 -19.04 -1.20 -0.21
N GLU A 24 -19.72 -0.13 -0.59
CA GLU A 24 -20.57 -0.08 -1.78
C GLU A 24 -19.75 -0.32 -3.05
N CYS A 25 -18.57 0.30 -3.16
CA CYS A 25 -17.64 0.05 -4.26
C CYS A 25 -17.22 -1.43 -4.34
N TYR A 26 -16.88 -2.04 -3.20
CA TYR A 26 -16.52 -3.45 -3.16
C TYR A 26 -17.68 -4.36 -3.56
N LYS A 27 -18.88 -4.11 -3.06
CA LYS A 27 -20.09 -4.86 -3.45
C LYS A 27 -20.36 -4.79 -4.94
N GLU A 28 -20.27 -3.60 -5.52
CA GLU A 28 -20.49 -3.43 -6.97
C GLU A 28 -19.41 -4.15 -7.78
N MET A 29 -18.14 -4.01 -7.42
CA MET A 29 -17.04 -4.65 -8.15
C MET A 29 -17.06 -6.17 -8.05
N TYR A 30 -17.11 -6.71 -6.84
CA TYR A 30 -17.02 -8.15 -6.62
C TYR A 30 -18.33 -8.86 -6.94
N GLY A 31 -19.48 -8.18 -6.79
CA GLY A 31 -20.80 -8.68 -7.18
C GLY A 31 -20.89 -9.07 -8.67
N GLN A 32 -20.17 -8.36 -9.55
CA GLN A 32 -20.08 -8.72 -10.98
C GLN A 32 -19.49 -10.12 -11.23
N TYR A 33 -18.79 -10.66 -10.24
CA TYR A 33 -18.14 -11.98 -10.29
C TYR A 33 -18.80 -13.01 -9.36
N ASN A 34 -20.03 -12.74 -8.92
CA ASN A 34 -20.75 -13.58 -7.95
C ASN A 34 -19.99 -13.75 -6.62
N MET A 35 -19.37 -12.66 -6.13
CA MET A 35 -18.58 -12.65 -4.89
C MET A 35 -19.03 -11.52 -3.98
N GLU A 36 -19.03 -11.80 -2.67
CA GLU A 36 -19.08 -10.81 -1.59
C GLU A 36 -17.65 -10.62 -1.06
N TYR A 37 -17.27 -9.39 -0.74
CA TYR A 37 -15.93 -9.06 -0.24
C TYR A 37 -15.98 -8.46 1.15
N PHE A 38 -15.17 -8.99 2.05
CA PHE A 38 -15.06 -8.52 3.43
C PHE A 38 -13.63 -8.10 3.72
N PRO A 39 -13.37 -6.80 3.98
CA PRO A 39 -12.08 -6.33 4.45
C PRO A 39 -11.74 -6.98 5.79
N LEU A 40 -10.53 -7.52 5.93
CA LEU A 40 -10.03 -8.11 7.17
C LEU A 40 -8.85 -7.36 7.75
N VAL A 41 -8.13 -6.61 6.92
CA VAL A 41 -6.91 -5.90 7.31
C VAL A 41 -6.81 -4.62 6.51
N THR A 42 -6.60 -3.50 7.17
CA THR A 42 -6.01 -2.32 6.56
C THR A 42 -4.53 -2.28 6.97
N ASN A 43 -3.64 -2.32 5.99
CA ASN A 43 -2.20 -2.29 6.23
C ASN A 43 -1.71 -0.85 6.25
N PRO A 44 -0.74 -0.49 7.13
CA PRO A 44 0.00 0.76 7.02
C PRO A 44 0.87 0.78 5.75
N SER A 45 1.60 1.87 5.54
CA SER A 45 2.57 1.97 4.45
C SER A 45 3.54 0.79 4.43
N GLU A 46 3.87 0.33 3.24
CA GLU A 46 4.98 -0.61 3.10
C GLU A 46 6.32 0.03 3.47
N SER A 47 7.35 -0.80 3.62
CA SER A 47 8.70 -0.35 3.98
C SER A 47 9.26 0.65 2.98
N GLY A 48 9.11 0.36 1.70
CA GLY A 48 9.84 0.97 0.62
C GLY A 48 10.70 -0.05 -0.11
N ILE A 49 11.68 0.41 -0.88
CA ILE A 49 12.52 -0.48 -1.69
C ILE A 49 13.75 -0.90 -0.89
N ARG A 50 13.92 -2.20 -0.72
CA ARG A 50 15.18 -2.81 -0.26
C ARG A 50 16.11 -2.97 -1.43
N SER A 51 17.39 -2.58 -1.30
CA SER A 51 18.34 -2.60 -2.42
C SER A 51 19.76 -2.95 -1.99
N VAL A 52 20.54 -3.42 -2.96
CA VAL A 52 21.96 -3.80 -2.76
C VAL A 52 22.89 -2.59 -2.76
N SER A 53 22.42 -1.45 -3.28
CA SER A 53 23.10 -0.15 -3.26
C SER A 53 22.12 0.97 -2.93
N PRO A 54 22.60 2.15 -2.47
CA PRO A 54 21.72 3.25 -2.07
C PRO A 54 20.82 3.70 -3.22
N ILE A 55 19.57 4.01 -2.90
CA ILE A 55 18.64 4.72 -3.79
C ILE A 55 18.37 6.08 -3.16
N THR A 56 18.75 7.15 -3.85
CA THR A 56 18.58 8.54 -3.42
C THR A 56 17.91 9.40 -4.50
N SER A 57 17.75 8.85 -5.71
CA SER A 57 17.18 9.53 -6.87
C SER A 57 16.42 8.55 -7.77
N ILE A 58 15.59 9.10 -8.68
CA ILE A 58 14.98 8.34 -9.78
C ILE A 58 16.08 7.78 -10.71
N GLU A 59 17.16 8.52 -10.93
CA GLU A 59 18.28 8.08 -11.76
C GLU A 59 18.93 6.81 -11.20
N ASP A 60 19.12 6.70 -9.87
CA ASP A 60 19.60 5.46 -9.24
C ASP A 60 18.68 4.28 -9.60
N MET A 61 17.37 4.47 -9.49
CA MET A 61 16.38 3.43 -9.81
C MET A 61 16.37 3.05 -11.29
N GLN A 62 16.63 3.97 -12.20
CA GLN A 62 16.70 3.71 -13.66
C GLN A 62 17.86 2.77 -14.02
N HIS A 63 18.92 2.78 -13.24
CA HIS A 63 20.11 1.92 -13.43
C HIS A 63 20.00 0.55 -12.74
N MET A 64 18.91 0.29 -12.02
CA MET A 64 18.67 -0.94 -11.28
C MET A 64 17.57 -1.78 -11.92
N LYS A 65 17.61 -3.09 -11.67
CA LYS A 65 16.50 -4.00 -11.91
C LYS A 65 15.71 -4.11 -10.61
N ILE A 66 14.52 -3.51 -10.58
CA ILE A 66 13.72 -3.43 -9.36
C ILE A 66 12.48 -4.31 -9.49
N ARG A 67 12.26 -5.17 -8.50
CA ARG A 67 10.97 -5.84 -8.33
C ARG A 67 10.00 -4.87 -7.67
N LEU A 68 8.88 -4.64 -8.36
CA LEU A 68 7.79 -3.81 -7.83
C LEU A 68 6.46 -4.49 -8.13
N GLY A 69 5.64 -4.70 -7.11
CA GLY A 69 4.31 -5.27 -7.23
C GLY A 69 3.28 -4.22 -7.62
N GLY A 70 2.17 -4.72 -8.19
CA GLY A 70 1.05 -3.86 -8.55
C GLY A 70 1.12 -3.28 -9.96
N VAL A 71 0.00 -3.36 -10.68
CA VAL A 71 -0.09 -2.90 -12.08
C VAL A 71 0.07 -1.39 -12.17
N MET A 72 -0.55 -0.64 -11.26
CA MET A 72 -0.50 0.82 -11.26
C MET A 72 0.92 1.34 -10.97
N ALA A 73 1.55 0.80 -9.92
CA ALA A 73 2.93 1.13 -9.57
C ALA A 73 3.91 0.83 -10.73
N GLY A 74 3.72 -0.32 -11.40
CA GLY A 74 4.51 -0.66 -12.59
C GLY A 74 4.33 0.32 -13.75
N LYS A 75 3.09 0.76 -14.03
CA LYS A 75 2.83 1.78 -15.07
C LYS A 75 3.47 3.13 -14.72
N ALA A 76 3.35 3.58 -13.48
CA ALA A 76 3.98 4.82 -13.04
C ALA A 76 5.51 4.76 -13.10
N ALA A 77 6.11 3.64 -12.66
CA ALA A 77 7.55 3.41 -12.76
C ALA A 77 8.06 3.44 -14.21
N GLN A 78 7.30 2.86 -15.14
CA GLN A 78 7.65 2.90 -16.57
C GLN A 78 7.66 4.32 -17.15
N LYS A 79 6.72 5.18 -16.72
CA LYS A 79 6.73 6.61 -17.12
C LYS A 79 8.00 7.34 -16.67
N LEU A 80 8.58 6.90 -15.57
CA LEU A 80 9.82 7.44 -15.00
C LEU A 80 11.07 6.75 -15.56
N GLY A 81 10.92 5.82 -16.50
CA GLY A 81 12.06 5.08 -17.08
C GLY A 81 12.69 4.05 -16.14
N ILE A 82 12.00 3.69 -15.04
CA ILE A 82 12.49 2.71 -14.08
C ILE A 82 12.26 1.30 -14.64
N ASN A 83 13.29 0.47 -14.59
CA ASN A 83 13.26 -0.90 -15.12
C ASN A 83 12.66 -1.87 -14.09
N ILE A 84 11.38 -2.19 -14.27
CA ILE A 84 10.65 -3.09 -13.37
C ILE A 84 10.74 -4.54 -13.87
N THR A 85 11.05 -5.43 -12.96
CA THR A 85 11.13 -6.88 -13.17
C THR A 85 10.10 -7.60 -12.29
N THR A 86 9.42 -8.58 -12.86
CA THR A 86 8.48 -9.42 -12.09
C THR A 86 9.21 -10.61 -11.50
N VAL A 87 9.19 -10.69 -10.17
CA VAL A 87 9.73 -11.81 -9.38
C VAL A 87 8.69 -12.17 -8.33
N ALA A 88 8.45 -13.46 -8.12
CA ALA A 88 7.55 -13.91 -7.07
C ALA A 88 8.09 -13.51 -5.69
N ALA A 89 7.19 -13.14 -4.77
CA ALA A 89 7.60 -12.73 -3.42
C ALA A 89 8.44 -13.79 -2.70
N SER A 90 8.12 -15.08 -2.91
CA SER A 90 8.87 -16.21 -2.36
C SER A 90 10.30 -16.35 -2.91
N GLU A 91 10.61 -15.72 -4.04
CA GLU A 91 11.92 -15.76 -4.70
C GLU A 91 12.74 -14.48 -4.47
N LEU A 92 12.19 -13.51 -3.75
CA LEU A 92 12.77 -12.19 -3.58
C LEU A 92 14.16 -12.24 -2.94
N TYR A 93 14.30 -12.94 -1.81
CA TYR A 93 15.58 -13.09 -1.11
C TYR A 93 16.66 -13.69 -2.02
N GLU A 94 16.36 -14.83 -2.68
CA GLU A 94 17.30 -15.49 -3.57
C GLU A 94 17.66 -14.65 -4.80
N SER A 95 16.69 -13.91 -5.33
CA SER A 95 16.88 -13.05 -6.50
C SER A 95 17.80 -11.88 -6.19
N LEU A 96 17.67 -11.26 -5.03
CA LEU A 96 18.61 -10.26 -4.51
C LEU A 96 19.98 -10.86 -4.25
N GLN A 97 20.05 -11.99 -3.57
CA GLN A 97 21.32 -12.66 -3.23
C GLN A 97 22.14 -13.04 -4.47
N ARG A 98 21.46 -13.46 -5.55
CA ARG A 98 22.11 -13.87 -6.81
C ARG A 98 22.33 -12.74 -7.80
N GLY A 99 21.91 -11.52 -7.48
CA GLY A 99 22.01 -10.36 -8.39
C GLY A 99 21.11 -10.47 -9.63
N VAL A 100 20.00 -11.22 -9.55
CA VAL A 100 18.96 -11.26 -10.61
C VAL A 100 18.22 -9.93 -10.63
N ILE A 101 17.99 -9.37 -9.45
CA ILE A 101 17.47 -8.01 -9.22
C ILE A 101 18.42 -7.26 -8.27
N ASP A 102 18.40 -5.94 -8.36
CA ASP A 102 19.23 -5.03 -7.55
C ASP A 102 18.42 -4.43 -6.39
N GLY A 103 17.10 -4.43 -6.48
CA GLY A 103 16.19 -3.97 -5.45
C GLY A 103 14.81 -4.59 -5.56
N GLY A 104 14.05 -4.49 -4.49
CA GLY A 104 12.67 -4.96 -4.49
C GLY A 104 11.91 -4.57 -3.23
N GLU A 105 10.60 -4.56 -3.34
CA GLU A 105 9.68 -4.40 -2.24
C GLU A 105 8.98 -5.72 -1.90
N PHE A 106 8.44 -5.80 -0.70
CA PHE A 106 7.60 -6.93 -0.32
C PHE A 106 6.38 -6.48 0.50
N SER A 107 6.59 -5.86 1.66
CA SER A 107 5.50 -5.41 2.53
C SER A 107 6.03 -4.44 3.61
N GLY A 108 5.43 -4.44 4.80
CA GLY A 108 5.92 -3.65 5.93
C GLY A 108 7.19 -4.23 6.57
N PRO A 109 7.87 -3.47 7.43
CA PRO A 109 9.15 -3.83 8.05
C PRO A 109 9.17 -5.20 8.70
N LYS A 110 8.09 -5.59 9.40
CA LYS A 110 8.00 -6.91 10.04
C LYS A 110 7.97 -8.07 9.05
N ALA A 111 7.32 -7.88 7.92
CA ALA A 111 7.27 -8.87 6.86
C ALA A 111 8.63 -9.00 6.16
N ASP A 112 9.29 -7.90 5.87
CA ASP A 112 10.64 -7.84 5.29
C ASP A 112 11.66 -8.54 6.18
N ASP A 113 11.60 -8.31 7.51
CA ASP A 113 12.43 -8.99 8.50
C ASP A 113 12.23 -10.51 8.49
N SER A 114 10.98 -10.96 8.32
CA SER A 114 10.69 -12.40 8.25
C SER A 114 11.29 -13.09 7.02
N LEU A 115 11.49 -12.34 5.93
CA LEU A 115 12.20 -12.78 4.73
C LEU A 115 13.71 -12.54 4.82
N LYS A 116 14.20 -11.91 5.88
CA LYS A 116 15.62 -11.57 6.10
C LYS A 116 16.23 -10.73 4.99
N LEU A 117 15.45 -9.82 4.42
CA LEU A 117 15.89 -8.97 3.29
C LEU A 117 17.11 -8.12 3.67
N GLN A 118 17.25 -7.75 4.94
CA GLN A 118 18.39 -6.98 5.46
C GLN A 118 19.74 -7.69 5.29
N GLU A 119 19.76 -9.02 5.18
CA GLU A 119 21.00 -9.79 4.99
C GLU A 119 21.56 -9.64 3.57
N VAL A 120 20.70 -9.35 2.58
CA VAL A 120 21.06 -9.31 1.15
C VAL A 120 20.83 -7.95 0.50
N ALA A 121 20.09 -7.07 1.14
CA ALA A 121 19.74 -5.73 0.68
C ALA A 121 19.76 -4.73 1.86
N PRO A 122 20.97 -4.24 2.25
CA PRO A 122 21.17 -3.45 3.46
C PRO A 122 20.68 -1.99 3.33
N TYR A 123 20.30 -1.55 2.14
CA TYR A 123 19.76 -0.22 1.92
C TYR A 123 18.24 -0.26 1.88
N TRP A 124 17.64 0.77 2.45
CA TRP A 124 16.20 0.90 2.56
C TRP A 124 15.77 2.30 2.10
N CYS A 125 15.27 2.40 0.86
CA CYS A 125 14.69 3.64 0.36
C CYS A 125 13.23 3.78 0.82
N ALA A 126 12.99 4.73 1.72
CA ALA A 126 11.69 5.02 2.32
C ALA A 126 11.31 6.51 2.09
N PRO A 127 10.01 6.84 2.16
CA PRO A 127 8.84 5.98 2.30
C PRO A 127 8.47 5.23 1.00
N ALA A 128 7.56 4.26 1.13
CA ALA A 128 6.99 3.53 -0.01
C ALA A 128 6.06 4.43 -0.82
N TRP A 129 6.52 4.95 -1.94
CA TRP A 129 5.71 5.78 -2.83
C TRP A 129 4.64 5.01 -3.61
N TYR A 130 4.82 3.71 -3.77
CA TYR A 130 3.93 2.83 -4.54
C TYR A 130 2.77 2.25 -3.72
N GLN A 131 2.86 2.27 -2.38
CA GLN A 131 1.82 1.76 -1.49
C GLN A 131 1.89 2.44 -0.12
N SER A 132 1.16 3.53 0.04
CA SER A 132 1.03 4.26 1.30
C SER A 132 0.17 3.53 2.33
N ALA A 133 -0.75 2.71 1.85
CA ALA A 133 -1.59 1.82 2.65
C ALA A 133 -2.21 0.75 1.74
N GLY A 134 -2.85 -0.25 2.33
CA GLY A 134 -3.52 -1.29 1.58
C GLY A 134 -4.67 -1.93 2.34
N VAL A 135 -5.48 -2.68 1.60
CA VAL A 135 -6.61 -3.44 2.16
C VAL A 135 -6.54 -4.87 1.67
N ASN A 136 -6.52 -5.80 2.60
CA ASN A 136 -6.66 -7.22 2.32
C ASN A 136 -7.95 -7.75 2.94
N GLY A 137 -8.55 -8.73 2.29
CA GLY A 137 -9.82 -9.28 2.74
C GLY A 137 -10.10 -10.66 2.18
N VAL A 138 -11.28 -11.14 2.42
CA VAL A 138 -11.75 -12.44 1.95
C VAL A 138 -12.89 -12.24 0.95
N MET A 139 -12.84 -13.02 -0.12
CA MET A 139 -13.91 -13.15 -1.09
C MET A 139 -14.71 -14.41 -0.78
N VAL A 140 -16.02 -14.27 -0.66
CA VAL A 140 -16.95 -15.37 -0.44
C VAL A 140 -17.83 -15.49 -1.67
N ASN A 141 -18.05 -16.72 -2.17
CA ASN A 141 -19.03 -16.95 -3.24
C ASN A 141 -20.40 -16.47 -2.77
N MET A 142 -21.09 -15.66 -3.58
CA MET A 142 -22.34 -15.00 -3.19
C MET A 142 -23.49 -15.99 -3.00
N ASP A 143 -23.54 -17.08 -3.77
CA ASP A 143 -24.57 -18.10 -3.59
C ASP A 143 -24.38 -18.80 -2.24
N ALA A 144 -23.15 -19.18 -1.92
CA ALA A 144 -22.82 -19.76 -0.61
C ALA A 144 -23.06 -18.79 0.54
N TRP A 145 -22.77 -17.49 0.36
CA TRP A 145 -23.09 -16.46 1.33
C TRP A 145 -24.58 -16.35 1.60
N ASN A 146 -25.39 -16.37 0.55
CA ASN A 146 -26.85 -16.27 0.64
C ASN A 146 -27.51 -17.53 1.25
N GLU A 147 -26.84 -18.68 1.24
CA GLU A 147 -27.29 -19.90 1.93
C GLU A 147 -27.07 -19.86 3.45
N LEU A 148 -26.20 -18.95 3.94
CA LEU A 148 -25.97 -18.83 5.37
C LEU A 148 -27.17 -18.21 6.10
N PRO A 149 -27.54 -18.72 7.27
CA PRO A 149 -28.47 -18.03 8.15
C PRO A 149 -28.00 -16.60 8.47
N GLU A 150 -28.96 -15.68 8.59
CA GLU A 150 -28.68 -14.26 8.86
C GLU A 150 -27.77 -14.07 10.08
N GLU A 151 -27.95 -14.86 11.12
CA GLU A 151 -27.13 -14.81 12.34
C GLU A 151 -25.64 -15.08 12.06
N TYR A 152 -25.32 -15.96 11.10
CA TYR A 152 -23.95 -16.23 10.70
C TYR A 152 -23.37 -15.14 9.78
N GLN A 153 -24.21 -14.58 8.91
CA GLN A 153 -23.80 -13.42 8.10
C GLN A 153 -23.43 -12.24 9.00
N VAL A 154 -24.28 -11.89 9.97
CA VAL A 154 -24.03 -10.81 10.94
C VAL A 154 -22.79 -11.10 11.79
N ALA A 155 -22.62 -12.33 12.25
CA ALA A 155 -21.43 -12.72 13.02
C ALA A 155 -20.15 -12.59 12.18
N PHE A 156 -20.18 -12.99 10.91
CA PHE A 156 -19.05 -12.89 10.00
C PHE A 156 -18.69 -11.42 9.72
N GLU A 157 -19.67 -10.60 9.35
CA GLU A 157 -19.47 -9.16 9.10
C GLU A 157 -18.89 -8.45 10.32
N THR A 158 -19.44 -8.76 11.51
CA THR A 158 -18.94 -8.19 12.77
C THR A 158 -17.50 -8.61 13.05
N ALA A 159 -17.19 -9.89 12.86
CA ALA A 159 -15.84 -10.41 13.06
C ALA A 159 -14.85 -9.81 12.05
N ALA A 160 -15.25 -9.66 10.78
CA ALA A 160 -14.42 -9.04 9.74
C ALA A 160 -14.08 -7.58 10.07
N ARG A 161 -15.08 -6.78 10.46
CA ARG A 161 -14.89 -5.38 10.87
C ARG A 161 -13.99 -5.25 12.11
N LEU A 162 -14.20 -6.09 13.13
CA LEU A 162 -13.36 -6.11 14.32
C LEU A 162 -11.91 -6.49 13.98
N CYS A 163 -11.75 -7.54 13.19
CA CYS A 163 -10.44 -8.01 12.73
C CYS A 163 -9.67 -6.92 11.98
N CYS A 164 -10.35 -6.16 11.12
CA CYS A 164 -9.75 -5.07 10.35
C CYS A 164 -9.11 -4.01 11.25
N GLY A 165 -9.79 -3.59 12.32
CA GLY A 165 -9.26 -2.63 13.29
C GLY A 165 -8.14 -3.18 14.18
N GLU A 166 -8.31 -4.41 14.68
CA GLU A 166 -7.29 -5.06 15.53
C GLU A 166 -5.98 -5.32 14.76
N GLN A 167 -6.09 -5.79 13.51
CA GLN A 167 -4.92 -6.07 12.71
C GLN A 167 -4.13 -4.80 12.38
N LEU A 168 -4.80 -3.68 12.12
CA LEU A 168 -4.13 -2.41 11.91
C LEU A 168 -3.24 -2.03 13.10
N SER A 169 -3.78 -2.06 14.32
CA SER A 169 -3.00 -1.76 15.54
C SER A 169 -1.81 -2.69 15.70
N ARG A 170 -2.00 -3.98 15.44
CA ARG A 170 -0.95 -4.99 15.55
C ARG A 170 0.15 -4.79 14.50
N TYR A 171 -0.22 -4.49 13.26
CA TYR A 171 0.73 -4.18 12.19
C TYR A 171 1.60 -2.98 12.57
N ILE A 172 0.98 -1.85 12.91
CA ILE A 172 1.71 -0.63 13.26
C ILE A 172 2.69 -0.89 14.41
N TYR A 173 2.26 -1.57 15.48
CA TYR A 173 3.13 -1.82 16.63
C TYR A 173 4.31 -2.74 16.27
N ASN A 174 4.07 -3.80 15.50
CA ASN A 174 5.13 -4.72 15.09
C ASN A 174 6.13 -4.03 14.15
N ASP A 175 5.64 -3.25 13.20
CA ASP A 175 6.50 -2.52 12.26
C ASP A 175 7.37 -1.48 12.97
N MET A 176 6.80 -0.71 13.90
CA MET A 176 7.57 0.22 14.75
C MET A 176 8.71 -0.49 15.49
N THR A 177 8.40 -1.63 16.11
CA THR A 177 9.37 -2.39 16.90
C THR A 177 10.51 -2.91 16.04
N VAL A 178 10.17 -3.51 14.89
CA VAL A 178 11.17 -4.12 13.99
C VAL A 178 11.98 -3.04 13.26
N THR A 179 11.37 -1.92 12.89
CA THR A 179 12.08 -0.80 12.25
C THR A 179 13.24 -0.32 13.13
N ASN A 180 12.96 -0.07 14.42
CA ASN A 180 14.01 0.36 15.35
C ASN A 180 15.12 -0.70 15.46
N GLN A 181 14.75 -1.97 15.58
CA GLN A 181 15.71 -3.06 15.64
C GLN A 181 16.59 -3.16 14.38
N MET A 182 15.99 -3.03 13.20
CA MET A 182 16.71 -3.08 11.93
C MET A 182 17.73 -1.93 11.80
N ILE A 183 17.34 -0.72 12.18
CA ILE A 183 18.21 0.46 12.08
C ILE A 183 19.31 0.41 13.14
N ASP A 184 18.96 0.15 14.40
CA ASP A 184 19.87 0.26 15.52
C ASP A 184 20.83 -0.94 15.66
N GLU A 185 20.36 -2.14 15.32
CA GLU A 185 21.09 -3.39 15.61
C GLU A 185 21.57 -4.14 14.36
N GLN A 186 20.86 -4.00 13.22
CA GLN A 186 21.14 -4.82 12.02
C GLN A 186 21.89 -4.04 10.93
N GLY A 187 22.22 -2.77 11.16
CA GLY A 187 23.08 -1.99 10.28
C GLY A 187 22.42 -1.56 8.96
N ILE A 188 21.09 -1.50 8.91
CA ILE A 188 20.36 -0.99 7.76
C ILE A 188 20.63 0.50 7.58
N THR A 189 20.91 0.89 6.34
CA THR A 189 21.03 2.30 5.95
C THR A 189 19.75 2.75 5.28
N VAL A 190 19.02 3.65 5.95
CA VAL A 190 17.81 4.26 5.38
C VAL A 190 18.20 5.40 4.45
N THR A 191 17.62 5.43 3.25
CA THR A 191 17.75 6.52 2.27
C THR A 191 16.38 7.04 1.91
N SER A 192 16.32 8.22 1.31
CA SER A 192 15.09 8.82 0.80
C SER A 192 15.35 9.53 -0.52
N LEU A 193 14.31 9.63 -1.34
CA LEU A 193 14.34 10.42 -2.55
C LEU A 193 14.31 11.92 -2.25
N SER A 194 14.86 12.73 -3.13
CA SER A 194 14.72 14.18 -3.07
C SER A 194 13.25 14.60 -3.18
N GLU A 195 12.93 15.79 -2.71
CA GLU A 195 11.57 16.33 -2.85
C GLU A 195 11.18 16.49 -4.33
N GLU A 196 12.11 16.88 -5.19
CA GLU A 196 11.90 16.98 -6.64
C GLU A 196 11.53 15.62 -7.24
N ASP A 197 12.27 14.56 -6.90
CA ASP A 197 11.98 13.20 -7.37
C ASP A 197 10.63 12.68 -6.84
N GLN A 198 10.30 12.98 -5.59
CA GLN A 198 8.99 12.62 -5.03
C GLN A 198 7.85 13.32 -5.78
N GLN A 199 8.01 14.59 -6.17
CA GLN A 199 7.03 15.31 -6.99
C GLN A 199 6.88 14.72 -8.39
N LEU A 200 7.98 14.32 -9.03
CA LEU A 200 7.95 13.63 -10.33
C LEU A 200 7.23 12.28 -10.24
N ILE A 201 7.49 11.51 -9.19
CA ILE A 201 6.78 10.25 -8.94
C ILE A 201 5.28 10.50 -8.75
N ARG A 202 4.92 11.50 -7.94
CA ARG A 202 3.52 11.86 -7.70
C ARG A 202 2.82 12.23 -9.02
N GLN A 203 3.48 13.01 -9.87
CA GLN A 203 2.94 13.36 -11.18
C GLN A 203 2.71 12.12 -12.04
N ALA A 204 3.67 11.21 -12.12
CA ALA A 204 3.54 9.96 -12.88
C ALA A 204 2.41 9.07 -12.35
N CYS A 205 2.18 9.04 -11.03
CA CYS A 205 1.06 8.35 -10.42
C CYS A 205 -0.29 8.96 -10.84
N LEU A 206 -0.43 10.27 -10.75
CA LEU A 206 -1.68 10.98 -11.12
C LEU A 206 -2.01 10.80 -12.62
N GLU A 207 -1.01 10.88 -13.49
CA GLU A 207 -1.19 10.59 -14.92
C GLU A 207 -1.63 9.14 -15.17
N THR A 208 -1.06 8.20 -14.44
CA THR A 208 -1.43 6.78 -14.52
C THR A 208 -2.88 6.56 -14.10
N TYR A 209 -3.35 7.26 -13.07
CA TYR A 209 -4.75 7.18 -12.65
C TYR A 209 -5.71 7.81 -13.65
N ALA A 210 -5.35 8.95 -14.22
CA ALA A 210 -6.16 9.59 -15.25
C ALA A 210 -6.35 8.66 -16.46
N GLU A 211 -5.28 8.05 -16.95
CA GLU A 211 -5.32 7.09 -18.06
C GLU A 211 -6.16 5.84 -17.70
N GLU A 212 -6.01 5.31 -16.48
CA GLU A 212 -6.80 4.15 -16.06
C GLU A 212 -8.29 4.46 -15.91
N CYS A 213 -8.62 5.66 -15.43
CA CYS A 213 -10.01 6.10 -15.34
C CYS A 213 -10.70 6.19 -16.71
N GLU A 214 -9.95 6.46 -17.79
CA GLU A 214 -10.51 6.51 -19.14
C GLU A 214 -10.90 5.14 -19.69
N ILE A 215 -10.18 4.08 -19.30
CA ILE A 215 -10.32 2.74 -19.87
C ILE A 215 -10.99 1.74 -18.95
N ASN A 216 -11.08 2.02 -17.65
CA ASN A 216 -11.60 1.09 -16.64
C ASN A 216 -12.68 1.74 -15.78
N PRO A 217 -13.97 1.54 -16.10
CA PRO A 217 -15.08 2.13 -15.33
C PRO A 217 -15.09 1.75 -13.85
N ASN A 218 -14.71 0.53 -13.51
CA ASN A 218 -14.65 0.08 -12.12
C ASN A 218 -13.54 0.81 -11.35
N PHE A 219 -12.38 1.01 -11.98
CA PHE A 219 -11.31 1.82 -11.40
C PHE A 219 -11.78 3.25 -11.18
N LYS A 220 -12.39 3.85 -12.21
CA LYS A 220 -12.92 5.22 -12.10
C LYS A 220 -13.93 5.38 -10.97
N MET A 221 -14.89 4.46 -10.84
CA MET A 221 -15.89 4.49 -9.77
C MET A 221 -15.23 4.51 -8.39
N VAL A 222 -14.27 3.63 -8.14
CA VAL A 222 -13.57 3.57 -6.85
C VAL A 222 -12.71 4.81 -6.64
N TYR A 223 -11.97 5.23 -7.66
CA TYR A 223 -11.12 6.42 -7.58
C TYR A 223 -11.94 7.68 -7.29
N ASP A 224 -13.05 7.88 -7.98
CA ASP A 224 -13.97 9.02 -7.73
C ASP A 224 -14.50 9.00 -6.28
N SER A 225 -14.89 7.83 -5.77
CA SER A 225 -15.33 7.67 -4.37
C SER A 225 -14.22 8.02 -3.37
N MET A 226 -12.99 7.56 -3.61
CA MET A 226 -11.85 7.90 -2.77
C MET A 226 -11.52 9.39 -2.82
N GLN A 227 -11.58 10.03 -4.00
CA GLN A 227 -11.35 11.46 -4.13
C GLN A 227 -12.42 12.31 -3.43
N ALA A 228 -13.68 11.87 -3.43
CA ALA A 228 -14.76 12.53 -2.68
C ALA A 228 -14.51 12.46 -1.16
N TYR A 229 -14.07 11.31 -0.66
CA TYR A 229 -13.64 11.17 0.75
C TYR A 229 -12.45 12.10 1.04
N ARG A 230 -11.42 12.08 0.18
CA ARG A 230 -10.21 12.87 0.35
C ARG A 230 -10.52 14.36 0.48
N ALA A 231 -11.35 14.91 -0.41
CA ALA A 231 -11.72 16.31 -0.35
C ALA A 231 -12.36 16.71 1.01
N THR A 232 -13.09 15.76 1.64
CA THR A 232 -13.65 15.95 2.98
C THR A 232 -12.59 15.84 4.06
N ALA A 233 -11.69 14.87 3.95
CA ALA A 233 -10.61 14.63 4.91
C ALA A 233 -9.60 15.79 4.91
N ASP A 234 -9.22 16.29 3.74
CA ASP A 234 -8.25 17.39 3.60
C ASP A 234 -8.79 18.66 4.24
N ASN A 235 -10.05 19.03 4.00
CA ASN A 235 -10.69 20.16 4.67
C ASN A 235 -10.68 20.04 6.21
N TYR A 236 -10.85 18.83 6.72
CA TYR A 236 -10.79 18.57 8.15
C TYR A 236 -9.37 18.67 8.69
N ARG A 237 -8.37 18.14 7.95
CA ARG A 237 -6.96 18.19 8.30
C ARG A 237 -6.40 19.61 8.30
N ASP A 238 -6.80 20.43 7.33
CA ASP A 238 -6.43 21.86 7.29
C ASP A 238 -6.83 22.58 8.59
N TRP A 239 -7.91 22.12 9.21
CA TRP A 239 -8.40 22.70 10.45
C TRP A 239 -7.82 22.05 11.72
N THR A 240 -7.60 20.73 11.71
CA THR A 240 -7.18 19.97 12.90
C THR A 240 -5.67 19.69 12.93
N GLY A 241 -4.97 19.84 11.81
CA GLY A 241 -3.62 19.33 11.59
C GLY A 241 -3.60 17.82 11.31
N ASP A 242 -2.55 17.33 10.70
CA ASP A 242 -2.41 15.95 10.22
C ASP A 242 -2.58 14.88 11.31
N TYR A 243 -2.31 15.24 12.54
CA TYR A 243 -2.40 14.33 13.69
C TYR A 243 -3.57 14.62 14.63
N GLY A 244 -4.48 15.53 14.24
CA GLY A 244 -5.60 15.90 15.08
C GLY A 244 -5.22 16.73 16.33
N PHE A 245 -4.05 17.31 16.37
CA PHE A 245 -3.57 18.13 17.49
C PHE A 245 -3.82 19.63 17.32
N GLY A 246 -4.48 20.04 16.24
CA GLY A 246 -4.79 21.44 15.97
C GLY A 246 -3.59 22.30 15.56
N PHE A 247 -2.46 21.69 15.21
CA PHE A 247 -1.29 22.36 14.65
C PHE A 247 -0.52 21.41 13.75
N ASN A 248 0.01 21.93 12.66
CA ASN A 248 0.95 21.21 11.82
C ASN A 248 2.31 21.17 12.53
N ARG A 249 3.05 20.08 12.38
CA ARG A 249 4.45 20.09 12.75
C ARG A 249 5.15 21.03 11.75
N GLU A 250 5.46 22.23 12.20
CA GLU A 250 6.52 22.97 11.53
C GLU A 250 7.83 22.23 11.81
N GLU A 251 8.63 22.10 10.79
CA GLU A 251 9.91 21.39 10.73
C GLU A 251 10.91 21.79 11.83
#